data_03125437706f1d14419385c894f6bb7e
#
_entry.id   03125437706f1d14419385c894f6bb7e
#
_cell.length_a   1.000
_cell.length_b   1.000
_cell.length_c   1.000
_cell.angle_alpha   90.00
_cell.angle_beta   90.00
_cell.angle_gamma   90.00
#
_symmetry.space_group_name_H-M   'P 1'
#
loop_
_entity.id
_entity.type
_entity.pdbx_description
1 polymer ?
#
loop_
_entity_poly.entity_id
_entity_poly.type
_entity_poly.pdbx_seq_one_letter_code
_entity_poly.pdbx_strand_id
1 'polypeptide(L)'
;LIQRSVLAKVDLIFVGGSLLTNGSFAHCIETIKSNCTIPVVIFPGNSMQVNKDADGILFLSLISGRNPDMLIGNQVIAAPILKHSNLEVLSTGYILIDSGKPTTVSYMSNTTPIPHDKNDVALCTAMAGEMLGLKLIFMDGGSGATNPISESMISMVSQSLDVPLIIGGGICSAEK
;
A
#
# COMPACT_ATOMS: atom_id res chain seq x y z
N LEU A 1 7.62 11.85 14.96
CA LEU A 1 7.24 11.61 13.56
C LEU A 1 6.21 12.64 13.10
N ILE A 2 5.05 12.79 13.76
CA ILE A 2 3.94 13.67 13.36
C ILE A 2 4.41 15.12 13.11
N GLN A 3 5.16 15.72 14.03
CA GLN A 3 5.68 17.08 13.86
C GLN A 3 6.54 17.24 12.59
N ARG A 4 7.35 16.22 12.26
CA ARG A 4 8.16 16.24 11.04
C ARG A 4 7.28 16.13 9.79
N SER A 5 6.22 15.32 9.82
CA SER A 5 5.26 15.21 8.73
C SER A 5 4.53 16.53 8.47
N VAL A 6 4.11 17.22 9.54
CA VAL A 6 3.49 18.57 9.46
C VAL A 6 4.45 19.59 8.86
N LEU A 7 5.70 19.61 9.32
CA LEU A 7 6.73 20.55 8.80
C LEU A 7 7.07 20.26 7.33
N ALA A 8 7.09 18.98 6.94
CA ALA A 8 7.33 18.55 5.58
C ALA A 8 6.11 18.72 4.65
N LYS A 9 4.95 19.11 5.20
CA LYS A 9 3.70 19.30 4.47
C LYS A 9 3.31 18.06 3.65
N VAL A 10 3.42 16.87 4.27
CA VAL A 10 2.98 15.65 3.60
C VAL A 10 1.46 15.67 3.39
N ASP A 11 1.00 15.12 2.26
CA ASP A 11 -0.41 15.14 1.87
C ASP A 11 -1.24 14.11 2.65
N LEU A 12 -0.66 12.95 2.96
CA LEU A 12 -1.34 11.82 3.61
C LEU A 12 -0.40 11.13 4.61
N ILE A 13 -0.98 10.53 5.66
CA ILE A 13 -0.27 9.62 6.57
C ILE A 13 -0.86 8.23 6.44
N PHE A 14 -0.04 7.26 6.01
CA PHE A 14 -0.43 5.85 6.00
C PHE A 14 -0.16 5.20 7.35
N VAL A 15 -1.15 4.46 7.86
CA VAL A 15 -1.06 3.72 9.13
C VAL A 15 -1.42 2.26 8.92
N GLY A 16 -0.51 1.37 9.28
CA GLY A 16 -0.72 -0.08 9.15
C GLY A 16 0.57 -0.86 9.05
N GLY A 17 0.48 -2.04 8.52
CA GLY A 17 1.62 -2.93 8.29
C GLY A 17 1.18 -4.38 8.12
N SER A 18 2.03 -5.18 7.47
CA SER A 18 1.76 -6.59 7.16
C SER A 18 1.50 -7.44 8.39
N LEU A 19 2.12 -7.09 9.53
CA LEU A 19 1.94 -7.75 10.81
C LEU A 19 2.05 -6.70 11.93
N LEU A 20 1.01 -6.57 12.74
CA LEU A 20 1.02 -5.73 13.94
C LEU A 20 1.21 -6.62 15.17
N THR A 21 2.36 -6.51 15.83
CA THR A 21 2.72 -7.31 17.00
C THR A 21 2.67 -6.53 18.30
N ASN A 22 2.77 -5.21 18.23
CA ASN A 22 2.85 -4.32 19.38
C ASN A 22 1.96 -3.10 19.22
N GLY A 23 1.47 -2.58 20.33
CA GLY A 23 0.75 -1.34 20.39
C GLY A 23 -0.71 -1.45 19.95
N SER A 24 -1.43 -0.37 20.14
CA SER A 24 -2.81 -0.25 19.71
C SER A 24 -2.85 0.47 18.36
N PHE A 25 -3.29 -0.22 17.33
CA PHE A 25 -3.56 0.37 16.02
C PHE A 25 -4.52 1.57 16.12
N ALA A 26 -5.59 1.41 16.90
CA ALA A 26 -6.55 2.48 17.17
C ALA A 26 -5.89 3.69 17.86
N HIS A 27 -5.07 3.44 18.88
CA HIS A 27 -4.36 4.51 19.60
C HIS A 27 -3.37 5.27 18.70
N CYS A 28 -2.75 4.60 17.75
CA CYS A 28 -1.87 5.25 16.76
C CYS A 28 -2.67 6.26 15.92
N ILE A 29 -3.83 5.85 15.39
CA ILE A 29 -4.72 6.72 14.60
C ILE A 29 -5.22 7.89 15.46
N GLU A 30 -5.72 7.63 16.66
CA GLU A 30 -6.17 8.64 17.61
C GLU A 30 -5.06 9.67 17.91
N THR A 31 -3.85 9.19 18.17
CA THR A 31 -2.70 10.06 18.43
C THR A 31 -2.38 10.96 17.24
N ILE A 32 -2.41 10.45 16.02
CA ILE A 32 -2.16 11.26 14.83
C ILE A 32 -3.26 12.31 14.67
N LYS A 33 -4.52 11.90 14.71
CA LYS A 33 -5.70 12.77 14.53
C LYS A 33 -5.77 13.87 15.60
N SER A 34 -5.31 13.61 16.82
CA SER A 34 -5.27 14.61 17.92
C SER A 34 -4.13 15.64 17.77
N ASN A 35 -3.11 15.34 16.94
CA ASN A 35 -1.92 16.18 16.83
C ASN A 35 -1.73 16.85 15.46
N CYS A 36 -2.52 16.50 14.45
CA CYS A 36 -2.50 17.15 13.14
C CYS A 36 -3.81 16.96 12.38
N THR A 37 -3.97 17.74 11.31
CA THR A 37 -5.13 17.68 10.40
C THR A 37 -4.84 16.93 9.10
N ILE A 38 -3.66 16.34 8.97
CA ILE A 38 -3.29 15.57 7.78
C ILE A 38 -4.18 14.32 7.71
N PRO A 39 -4.80 14.01 6.55
CA PRO A 39 -5.63 12.84 6.42
C PRO A 39 -4.86 11.54 6.73
N VAL A 40 -5.52 10.65 7.47
CA VAL A 40 -4.99 9.35 7.88
C VAL A 40 -5.65 8.26 7.05
N VAL A 41 -4.87 7.53 6.27
CA VAL A 41 -5.33 6.43 5.43
C VAL A 41 -4.77 5.12 5.97
N ILE A 42 -5.63 4.16 6.21
CA ILE A 42 -5.23 2.83 6.65
C ILE A 42 -4.55 2.08 5.50
N PHE A 43 -3.35 1.55 5.76
CA PHE A 43 -2.64 0.62 4.90
C PHE A 43 -2.74 -0.79 5.51
N PRO A 44 -3.83 -1.55 5.25
CA PRO A 44 -4.12 -2.75 6.01
C PRO A 44 -3.24 -3.93 5.59
N GLY A 45 -2.70 -4.67 6.56
CA GLY A 45 -2.05 -5.96 6.34
C GLY A 45 -3.02 -7.14 6.37
N ASN A 46 -4.23 -6.93 6.89
CA ASN A 46 -5.30 -7.94 6.93
C ASN A 46 -6.68 -7.30 7.12
N SER A 47 -7.74 -8.11 7.01
CA SER A 47 -9.14 -7.68 7.10
C SER A 47 -9.58 -7.14 8.47
N MET A 48 -8.78 -7.35 9.54
CA MET A 48 -9.06 -6.85 10.89
C MET A 48 -8.57 -5.42 11.14
N GLN A 49 -7.73 -4.90 10.27
CA GLN A 49 -7.18 -3.54 10.38
C GLN A 49 -8.16 -2.51 9.80
N VAL A 50 -9.30 -2.37 10.43
CA VAL A 50 -10.31 -1.35 10.12
C VAL A 50 -10.55 -0.48 11.35
N ASN A 51 -10.52 0.83 11.18
CA ASN A 51 -10.81 1.78 12.26
C ASN A 51 -11.58 2.98 11.70
N LYS A 52 -12.74 3.26 12.27
CA LYS A 52 -13.67 4.31 11.83
C LYS A 52 -13.17 5.74 12.01
N ASP A 53 -12.12 5.94 12.82
CA ASP A 53 -11.57 7.26 13.14
C ASP A 53 -10.51 7.71 12.10
N ALA A 54 -10.10 6.83 11.18
CA ALA A 54 -9.33 7.19 10.02
C ALA A 54 -10.19 7.89 8.95
N ASP A 55 -9.56 8.54 8.00
CA ASP A 55 -10.25 9.23 6.90
C ASP A 55 -10.51 8.29 5.71
N GLY A 56 -9.60 7.34 5.48
CA GLY A 56 -9.74 6.39 4.38
C GLY A 56 -9.01 5.07 4.63
N ILE A 57 -9.16 4.17 3.69
CA ILE A 57 -8.49 2.86 3.69
C ILE A 57 -8.11 2.46 2.27
N LEU A 58 -6.88 1.96 2.09
CA LEU A 58 -6.49 1.28 0.87
C LEU A 58 -7.17 -0.08 0.82
N PHE A 59 -8.10 -0.26 -0.10
CA PHE A 59 -8.77 -1.55 -0.34
C PHE A 59 -7.90 -2.36 -1.29
N LEU A 60 -6.85 -2.96 -0.70
CA LEU A 60 -5.74 -3.58 -1.41
C LEU A 60 -6.13 -4.89 -2.06
N SER A 61 -5.82 -5.06 -3.34
CA SER A 61 -5.74 -6.35 -4.02
C SER A 61 -4.31 -6.59 -4.47
N LEU A 62 -3.67 -7.66 -3.99
CA LEU A 62 -2.28 -8.00 -4.34
C LEU A 62 -2.23 -8.63 -5.73
N ILE A 63 -2.32 -7.78 -6.76
CA ILE A 63 -2.46 -8.19 -8.15
C ILE A 63 -1.19 -8.79 -8.76
N SER A 64 -0.02 -8.57 -8.16
CA SER A 64 1.22 -9.24 -8.55
C SER A 64 1.32 -10.68 -8.06
N GLY A 65 0.53 -11.05 -7.04
CA GLY A 65 0.50 -12.39 -6.47
C GLY A 65 -0.49 -13.33 -7.17
N ARG A 66 -0.45 -14.59 -6.74
CA ARG A 66 -1.42 -15.63 -7.17
C ARG A 66 -2.11 -16.26 -5.95
N ASN A 67 -2.12 -15.52 -4.83
CA ASN A 67 -2.81 -15.91 -3.60
C ASN A 67 -4.24 -15.35 -3.62
N PRO A 68 -5.28 -16.18 -3.74
CA PRO A 68 -6.66 -15.72 -3.83
C PRO A 68 -7.13 -14.96 -2.58
N ASP A 69 -6.60 -15.27 -1.39
CA ASP A 69 -6.95 -14.56 -0.17
C ASP A 69 -6.51 -13.08 -0.21
N MET A 70 -5.39 -12.81 -0.86
CA MET A 70 -4.88 -11.45 -1.03
C MET A 70 -5.47 -10.75 -2.26
N LEU A 71 -5.96 -11.51 -3.25
CA LEU A 71 -6.60 -10.96 -4.44
C LEU A 71 -8.03 -10.49 -4.16
N ILE A 72 -8.82 -11.28 -3.41
CA ILE A 72 -10.24 -11.00 -3.17
C ILE A 72 -10.76 -11.50 -1.81
N GLY A 73 -10.16 -12.53 -1.20
CA GLY A 73 -10.67 -13.17 0.01
C GLY A 73 -10.81 -12.21 1.19
N ASN A 74 -9.77 -11.46 1.50
CA ASN A 74 -9.79 -10.46 2.58
C ASN A 74 -10.76 -9.30 2.29
N GLN A 75 -10.92 -8.92 1.05
CA GLN A 75 -11.83 -7.87 0.60
C GLN A 75 -13.30 -8.29 0.83
N VAL A 76 -13.62 -9.56 0.56
CA VAL A 76 -14.98 -10.11 0.83
C VAL A 76 -15.30 -10.03 2.32
N ILE A 77 -14.34 -10.36 3.19
CA ILE A 77 -14.52 -10.30 4.65
C ILE A 77 -14.70 -8.85 5.14
N ALA A 78 -13.91 -7.92 4.60
CA ALA A 78 -13.92 -6.51 5.02
C ALA A 78 -15.11 -5.72 4.43
N ALA A 79 -15.64 -6.11 3.28
CA ALA A 79 -16.63 -5.34 2.53
C ALA A 79 -17.89 -4.96 3.34
N PRO A 80 -18.53 -5.84 4.14
CA PRO A 80 -19.70 -5.46 4.92
C PRO A 80 -19.41 -4.36 5.94
N ILE A 81 -18.25 -4.42 6.58
CA ILE A 81 -17.82 -3.42 7.57
C ILE A 81 -17.54 -2.09 6.88
N LEU A 82 -16.79 -2.11 5.79
CA LEU A 82 -16.43 -0.92 5.03
C LEU A 82 -17.64 -0.24 4.41
N LYS A 83 -18.62 -1.01 3.91
CA LYS A 83 -19.85 -0.48 3.32
C LYS A 83 -20.66 0.36 4.30
N HIS A 84 -20.59 0.07 5.60
CA HIS A 84 -21.27 0.78 6.67
C HIS A 84 -20.37 1.74 7.45
N SER A 85 -19.12 1.89 7.03
CA SER A 85 -18.19 2.87 7.59
C SER A 85 -18.30 4.21 6.86
N ASN A 86 -17.72 5.27 7.47
CA ASN A 86 -17.54 6.56 6.83
C ASN A 86 -16.17 6.69 6.15
N LEU A 87 -15.41 5.61 6.06
CA LEU A 87 -14.08 5.62 5.43
C LEU A 87 -14.18 5.83 3.93
N GLU A 88 -13.32 6.64 3.38
CA GLU A 88 -13.08 6.66 1.95
C GLU A 88 -12.39 5.34 1.54
N VAL A 89 -13.04 4.54 0.69
CA VAL A 89 -12.51 3.25 0.24
C VAL A 89 -11.77 3.44 -1.09
N LEU A 90 -10.45 3.36 -1.02
CA LEU A 90 -9.55 3.54 -2.16
C LEU A 90 -9.20 2.17 -2.75
N SER A 91 -9.90 1.75 -3.84
CA SER A 91 -9.62 0.47 -4.51
C SER A 91 -8.22 0.52 -5.14
N THR A 92 -7.32 -0.34 -4.63
CA THR A 92 -5.88 -0.24 -4.88
C THR A 92 -5.32 -1.54 -5.40
N GLY A 93 -4.65 -1.48 -6.56
CA GLY A 93 -3.83 -2.57 -7.07
C GLY A 93 -2.46 -2.55 -6.40
N TYR A 94 -2.20 -3.53 -5.53
CA TYR A 94 -0.92 -3.64 -4.85
C TYR A 94 0.02 -4.57 -5.62
N ILE A 95 1.19 -4.07 -5.96
CA ILE A 95 2.22 -4.76 -6.73
C ILE A 95 3.48 -4.87 -5.89
N LEU A 96 3.87 -6.09 -5.53
CA LEU A 96 5.10 -6.35 -4.80
C LEU A 96 6.25 -6.57 -5.78
N ILE A 97 7.32 -5.79 -5.62
CA ILE A 97 8.56 -5.86 -6.41
C ILE A 97 9.67 -6.44 -5.56
N ASP A 98 10.50 -7.28 -6.14
CA ASP A 98 11.69 -7.83 -5.46
C ASP A 98 12.67 -6.70 -5.13
N SER A 99 13.04 -6.62 -3.87
CA SER A 99 13.97 -5.62 -3.32
C SER A 99 15.33 -6.18 -2.92
N GLY A 100 15.65 -7.40 -3.38
CA GLY A 100 16.93 -8.09 -3.13
C GLY A 100 16.94 -8.97 -1.88
N LYS A 101 15.85 -9.01 -1.10
CA LYS A 101 15.68 -9.94 0.03
C LYS A 101 14.19 -10.19 0.32
N PRO A 102 13.86 -11.34 0.95
CA PRO A 102 12.50 -11.57 1.45
C PRO A 102 12.08 -10.48 2.45
N THR A 103 10.84 -10.04 2.33
CA THR A 103 10.21 -9.04 3.20
C THR A 103 9.07 -9.65 4.00
N THR A 104 8.61 -8.95 5.04
CA THR A 104 7.47 -9.42 5.82
C THR A 104 6.23 -9.61 4.95
N VAL A 105 5.99 -8.71 3.98
CA VAL A 105 4.85 -8.82 3.08
C VAL A 105 4.93 -10.04 2.17
N SER A 106 6.10 -10.37 1.61
CA SER A 106 6.27 -11.58 0.76
C SER A 106 6.02 -12.86 1.55
N TYR A 107 6.49 -12.91 2.81
CA TYR A 107 6.28 -14.04 3.69
C TYR A 107 4.80 -14.19 4.10
N MET A 108 4.19 -13.11 4.59
CA MET A 108 2.81 -13.11 5.09
C MET A 108 1.78 -13.35 3.97
N SER A 109 2.04 -12.84 2.78
CA SER A 109 1.15 -13.02 1.63
C SER A 109 1.34 -14.36 0.90
N ASN A 110 2.43 -15.08 1.22
CA ASN A 110 2.84 -16.29 0.49
C ASN A 110 2.86 -16.07 -1.03
N THR A 111 3.45 -14.94 -1.45
CA THR A 111 3.56 -14.56 -2.86
C THR A 111 5.01 -14.30 -3.25
N THR A 112 5.33 -14.60 -4.51
CA THR A 112 6.62 -14.24 -5.09
C THR A 112 6.53 -12.84 -5.67
N PRO A 113 7.42 -11.90 -5.28
CA PRO A 113 7.49 -10.57 -5.87
C PRO A 113 7.82 -10.62 -7.37
N ILE A 114 7.41 -9.60 -8.12
CA ILE A 114 7.89 -9.42 -9.50
C ILE A 114 9.40 -9.13 -9.45
N PRO A 115 10.24 -9.82 -10.23
CA PRO A 115 11.67 -9.56 -10.24
C PRO A 115 11.98 -8.09 -10.57
N HIS A 116 13.00 -7.52 -9.92
CA HIS A 116 13.36 -6.10 -10.00
C HIS A 116 13.76 -5.63 -11.42
N ASP A 117 14.13 -6.55 -12.30
CA ASP A 117 14.53 -6.31 -13.68
C ASP A 117 13.42 -6.54 -14.71
N LYS A 118 12.21 -6.92 -14.27
CA LYS A 118 11.07 -7.24 -15.14
C LYS A 118 10.08 -6.07 -15.22
N ASN A 119 10.54 -4.96 -15.82
CA ASN A 119 9.74 -3.75 -15.98
C ASN A 119 8.46 -4.01 -16.80
N ASP A 120 8.53 -4.85 -17.82
CA ASP A 120 7.41 -5.25 -18.67
C ASP A 120 6.33 -6.01 -17.89
N VAL A 121 6.74 -6.91 -16.98
CA VAL A 121 5.79 -7.66 -16.13
C VAL A 121 5.10 -6.72 -15.15
N ALA A 122 5.84 -5.79 -14.53
CA ALA A 122 5.28 -4.79 -13.64
C ALA A 122 4.28 -3.88 -14.38
N LEU A 123 4.65 -3.40 -15.57
CA LEU A 123 3.80 -2.59 -16.43
C LEU A 123 2.49 -3.32 -16.79
N CYS A 124 2.58 -4.54 -17.34
CA CYS A 124 1.41 -5.29 -17.73
C CYS A 124 0.49 -5.60 -16.54
N THR A 125 1.08 -5.83 -15.35
CA THR A 125 0.31 -6.07 -14.12
C THR A 125 -0.43 -4.80 -13.69
N ALA A 126 0.22 -3.64 -13.75
CA ALA A 126 -0.38 -2.35 -13.41
C ALA A 126 -1.53 -1.97 -14.36
N MET A 127 -1.31 -2.11 -15.67
CA MET A 127 -2.34 -1.88 -16.70
C MET A 127 -3.55 -2.82 -16.49
N ALA A 128 -3.32 -4.09 -16.17
CA ALA A 128 -4.39 -5.02 -15.86
C ALA A 128 -5.20 -4.59 -14.63
N GLY A 129 -4.52 -4.07 -13.60
CA GLY A 129 -5.18 -3.50 -12.41
C GLY A 129 -6.08 -2.31 -12.76
N GLU A 130 -5.59 -1.39 -13.56
CA GLU A 130 -6.37 -0.25 -14.05
C GLU A 130 -7.59 -0.69 -14.88
N MET A 131 -7.40 -1.61 -15.82
CA MET A 131 -8.49 -2.16 -16.66
C MET A 131 -9.53 -2.92 -15.84
N LEU A 132 -9.17 -3.49 -14.69
CA LEU A 132 -10.09 -4.08 -13.71
C LEU A 132 -10.83 -3.04 -12.87
N GLY A 133 -10.55 -1.74 -13.06
CA GLY A 133 -11.22 -0.64 -12.37
C GLY A 133 -10.61 -0.25 -11.03
N LEU A 134 -9.37 -0.69 -10.74
CA LEU A 134 -8.62 -0.20 -9.59
C LEU A 134 -8.25 1.26 -9.82
N LYS A 135 -8.49 2.11 -8.83
CA LYS A 135 -8.37 3.57 -8.94
C LYS A 135 -7.01 4.10 -8.53
N LEU A 136 -6.15 3.23 -8.03
CA LEU A 136 -4.82 3.53 -7.54
C LEU A 136 -3.95 2.30 -7.71
N ILE A 137 -2.71 2.48 -8.14
CA ILE A 137 -1.67 1.45 -8.16
C ILE A 137 -0.62 1.80 -7.10
N PHE A 138 -0.28 0.82 -6.27
CA PHE A 138 0.78 0.93 -5.27
C PHE A 138 1.86 -0.11 -5.57
N MET A 139 3.04 0.33 -5.99
CA MET A 139 4.21 -0.53 -6.17
C MET A 139 5.10 -0.46 -4.93
N ASP A 140 5.42 -1.60 -4.34
CA ASP A 140 6.14 -1.68 -3.07
C ASP A 140 7.31 -2.67 -3.13
N GLY A 141 8.50 -2.21 -2.73
CA GLY A 141 9.63 -3.08 -2.45
C GLY A 141 9.52 -3.81 -1.11
N GLY A 142 8.51 -3.44 -0.28
CA GLY A 142 8.31 -3.98 1.07
C GLY A 142 9.09 -3.23 2.16
N SER A 143 8.58 -3.31 3.39
CA SER A 143 9.22 -2.69 4.55
C SER A 143 10.61 -3.29 4.78
N GLY A 144 11.61 -2.42 4.94
CA GLY A 144 13.01 -2.82 5.09
C GLY A 144 13.67 -3.31 3.80
N ALA A 145 13.11 -2.98 2.64
CA ALA A 145 13.69 -3.23 1.33
C ALA A 145 15.16 -2.79 1.27
N THR A 146 16.00 -3.61 0.65
CA THR A 146 17.43 -3.27 0.46
C THR A 146 17.59 -2.26 -0.65
N ASN A 147 16.85 -2.45 -1.73
CA ASN A 147 16.87 -1.59 -2.90
C ASN A 147 15.48 -0.98 -3.14
N PRO A 148 15.38 0.31 -3.49
CA PRO A 148 14.14 0.89 -3.96
C PRO A 148 13.80 0.31 -5.35
N ILE A 149 12.56 0.51 -5.77
CA ILE A 149 12.12 0.20 -7.13
C ILE A 149 12.92 1.08 -8.11
N SER A 150 13.35 0.50 -9.24
CA SER A 150 14.18 1.23 -10.20
C SER A 150 13.42 2.37 -10.88
N GLU A 151 14.11 3.49 -11.13
CA GLU A 151 13.54 4.64 -11.83
C GLU A 151 13.00 4.27 -13.22
N SER A 152 13.67 3.33 -13.91
CA SER A 152 13.22 2.87 -15.22
C SER A 152 11.87 2.13 -15.14
N MET A 153 11.67 1.31 -14.11
CA MET A 153 10.37 0.64 -13.87
C MET A 153 9.29 1.65 -13.51
N ILE A 154 9.58 2.59 -12.61
CA ILE A 154 8.65 3.65 -12.20
C ILE A 154 8.23 4.48 -13.41
N SER A 155 9.20 4.95 -14.20
CA SER A 155 8.95 5.77 -15.38
C SER A 155 8.08 5.03 -16.41
N MET A 156 8.40 3.76 -16.69
CA MET A 156 7.65 2.95 -17.66
C MET A 156 6.20 2.76 -17.20
N VAL A 157 5.97 2.45 -15.93
CA VAL A 157 4.62 2.23 -15.40
C VAL A 157 3.85 3.54 -15.33
N SER A 158 4.44 4.62 -14.80
CA SER A 158 3.76 5.91 -14.64
C SER A 158 3.33 6.56 -15.94
N GLN A 159 4.10 6.37 -17.02
CA GLN A 159 3.75 6.90 -18.34
C GLN A 159 2.60 6.15 -19.04
N SER A 160 2.23 4.98 -18.53
CA SER A 160 1.26 4.08 -19.16
C SER A 160 -0.05 3.96 -18.38
N LEU A 161 -0.16 4.61 -17.21
CA LEU A 161 -1.36 4.61 -16.37
C LEU A 161 -2.04 5.96 -16.39
N ASP A 162 -3.37 5.95 -16.41
CA ASP A 162 -4.22 7.12 -16.20
C ASP A 162 -4.60 7.30 -14.71
N VAL A 163 -4.40 6.26 -13.89
CA VAL A 163 -4.64 6.30 -12.43
C VAL A 163 -3.36 6.66 -11.66
N PRO A 164 -3.48 7.23 -10.44
CA PRO A 164 -2.31 7.55 -9.61
C PRO A 164 -1.45 6.33 -9.31
N LEU A 165 -0.13 6.53 -9.33
CA LEU A 165 0.88 5.55 -8.92
C LEU A 165 1.56 6.01 -7.64
N ILE A 166 1.59 5.16 -6.62
CA ILE A 166 2.36 5.35 -5.40
C ILE A 166 3.51 4.35 -5.36
N ILE A 167 4.68 4.81 -4.91
CA ILE A 167 5.88 3.99 -4.78
C ILE A 167 6.26 3.90 -3.31
N GLY A 168 6.54 2.69 -2.83
CA GLY A 168 7.00 2.42 -1.48
C GLY A 168 8.16 1.45 -1.38
N GLY A 169 8.76 1.40 -0.18
CA GLY A 169 9.84 0.48 0.15
C GLY A 169 11.22 0.97 -0.28
N GLY A 170 12.19 0.89 0.64
CA GLY A 170 13.60 1.21 0.37
C GLY A 170 13.95 2.67 0.18
N ILE A 171 13.00 3.62 0.30
CA ILE A 171 13.25 5.06 0.19
C ILE A 171 13.76 5.56 1.54
N CYS A 172 15.04 5.93 1.60
CA CYS A 172 15.72 6.34 2.84
C CYS A 172 16.12 7.81 2.88
N SER A 173 16.05 8.53 1.76
CA SER A 173 16.38 9.95 1.66
C SER A 173 15.50 10.63 0.61
N ALA A 174 15.47 11.97 0.63
CA ALA A 174 14.72 12.78 -0.34
C ALA A 174 15.36 12.80 -1.75
N GLU A 175 16.61 12.32 -1.88
CA GLU A 175 17.35 12.27 -3.14
C GLU A 175 17.14 10.91 -3.87
N LYS A 176 16.46 9.98 -3.26
CA LYS A 176 16.11 8.67 -3.83
C LYS A 176 14.60 8.67 -4.19
#